data_3c2b7df1337061e691dc4f1082dfb009
#
_entry.id   3c2b7df1337061e691dc4f1082dfb009
#
_cell.length_a   1.000
_cell.length_b   1.000
_cell.length_c   1.000
_cell.angle_alpha   90.00
_cell.angle_beta   90.00
_cell.angle_gamma   90.00
#
_symmetry.space_group_name_H-M   'P 1'
#
loop_
_entity.id
_entity.type
_entity.pdbx_description
1 polymer ?
#
loop_
_entity_poly.entity_id
_entity_poly.type
_entity_poly.pdbx_seq_one_letter_code
_entity_poly.pdbx_strand_id
1 'polypeptide(L)' 'MKVKVSLFKAGTIFEERVIARDYQDAKNVALARNPGATVTGVTAVFD' A
#
# COMPACT_ATOMS: atom_id res chain seq x y z
N MET A 1 1.96 10.25 -7.83
CA MET A 1 0.53 10.10 -7.54
C MET A 1 0.33 9.61 -6.12
N LYS A 2 -0.79 9.92 -5.54
CA LYS A 2 -1.14 9.43 -4.21
C LYS A 2 -1.90 8.11 -4.36
N VAL A 3 -1.49 7.09 -3.62
CA VAL A 3 -2.06 5.74 -3.74
C VAL A 3 -2.36 5.21 -2.34
N LYS A 4 -3.53 4.61 -2.19
CA LYS A 4 -3.90 3.91 -0.97
C LYS A 4 -3.66 2.41 -1.20
N VAL A 5 -2.83 1.81 -0.36
CA VAL A 5 -2.48 0.40 -0.44
C VAL A 5 -3.08 -0.29 0.79
N SER A 6 -3.91 -1.29 0.54
CA SER A 6 -4.48 -2.12 1.61
C SER A 6 -3.56 -3.30 1.86
N LEU A 7 -3.29 -3.58 3.12
CA LEU A 7 -2.32 -4.59 3.54
C LEU A 7 -2.93 -5.50 4.60
N PHE A 8 -2.48 -6.74 4.62
CA PHE A 8 -2.83 -7.71 5.65
C PHE A 8 -1.56 -8.19 6.33
N LYS A 9 -1.56 -8.13 7.65
CA LYS A 9 -0.41 -8.61 8.43
C LYS A 9 -0.90 -9.04 9.81
N ALA A 10 -0.48 -10.23 10.23
CA ALA A 10 -0.76 -10.75 11.57
C ALA A 10 -2.25 -10.70 11.92
N GLY A 11 -3.11 -11.06 10.96
CA GLY A 11 -4.57 -11.09 11.17
C GLY A 11 -5.25 -9.74 11.10
N THR A 12 -4.51 -8.66 10.79
CA THR A 12 -5.06 -7.30 10.74
C THR A 12 -4.97 -6.74 9.34
N ILE A 13 -6.07 -6.11 8.89
CA ILE A 13 -6.11 -5.37 7.62
C ILE A 13 -5.95 -3.89 7.95
N PHE A 14 -5.03 -3.22 7.25
CA PHE A 14 -4.80 -1.80 7.43
C PHE A 14 -4.40 -1.17 6.10
N GLU A 15 -4.33 0.16 6.07
CA GLU A 15 -4.06 0.90 4.84
C GLU A 15 -2.87 1.82 5.02
N GLU A 16 -2.07 1.96 3.95
CA GLU A 16 -1.00 2.94 3.84
C GLU A 16 -1.30 3.86 2.68
N ARG A 17 -1.18 5.17 2.90
CA ARG A 17 -1.23 6.16 1.83
C ARG A 17 0.19 6.55 1.48
N VAL A 18 0.57 6.34 0.22
CA VAL A 18 1.94 6.58 -0.23
C VAL A 18 1.93 7.48 -1.46
N ILE A 19 3.00 8.26 -1.61
CA ILE A 19 3.26 9.00 -2.84
C ILE A 19 4.19 8.13 -3.69
N ALA A 20 3.75 7.80 -4.90
CA ALA A 20 4.46 6.85 -5.75
C ALA A 20 4.32 7.24 -7.22
N ARG A 21 5.15 6.65 -8.07
CA ARG A 21 5.13 6.90 -9.51
C ARG A 21 4.01 6.16 -10.20
N ASP A 22 3.68 4.98 -9.70
CA ASP A 22 2.65 4.11 -10.26
C ASP A 22 2.21 3.11 -9.18
N TYR A 23 1.27 2.22 -9.55
CA TYR A 23 0.75 1.24 -8.60
C TYR A 23 1.81 0.25 -8.13
N GLN A 24 2.70 -0.18 -9.02
CA GLN A 24 3.75 -1.13 -8.64
C GLN A 24 4.71 -0.49 -7.63
N ASP A 25 5.10 0.76 -7.87
CA ASP A 25 5.95 1.50 -6.95
C ASP A 25 5.27 1.67 -5.60
N ALA A 26 3.97 1.97 -5.60
CA ALA A 26 3.18 2.11 -4.36
C ALA A 26 3.21 0.83 -3.53
N LYS A 27 3.03 -0.31 -4.16
CA LYS A 27 3.11 -1.60 -3.48
C LYS A 27 4.48 -1.83 -2.87
N ASN A 28 5.53 -1.52 -3.63
CA ASN A 28 6.90 -1.68 -3.16
C ASN A 28 7.18 -0.80 -1.94
N VAL A 29 6.72 0.46 -1.97
CA VAL A 29 6.90 1.38 -0.83
C VAL A 29 6.16 0.87 0.40
N ALA A 30 4.90 0.46 0.23
CA ALA A 30 4.09 -0.03 1.35
C ALA A 30 4.70 -1.29 1.97
N LEU A 31 5.18 -2.22 1.15
CA LEU A 31 5.81 -3.45 1.64
C LEU A 31 7.14 -3.17 2.32
N ALA A 32 7.90 -2.19 1.85
CA ALA A 32 9.16 -1.82 2.48
C ALA A 32 8.93 -1.27 3.90
N ARG A 33 7.81 -0.56 4.10
CA ARG A 33 7.44 -0.02 5.42
C ARG A 33 6.84 -1.06 6.34
N ASN A 34 6.29 -2.14 5.78
CA ASN A 34 5.55 -3.15 6.53
C ASN A 34 6.05 -4.55 6.17
N PRO A 35 7.28 -4.92 6.60
CA PRO A 35 7.84 -6.23 6.27
C PRO A 35 6.91 -7.36 6.75
N GLY A 36 6.71 -8.35 5.90
CA GLY A 36 5.85 -9.49 6.21
C GLY A 36 4.38 -9.27 5.88
N ALA A 37 3.99 -8.08 5.41
CA ALA A 37 2.61 -7.81 5.01
C ALA A 37 2.33 -8.33 3.60
N THR A 38 1.05 -8.55 3.31
CA THR A 38 0.56 -8.94 1.98
C THR A 38 -0.34 -7.82 1.45
N VAL A 39 -0.13 -7.43 0.20
CA VAL A 39 -0.98 -6.41 -0.43
C VAL A 39 -2.30 -7.06 -0.82
N THR A 40 -3.42 -6.49 -0.36
CA THR A 40 -4.77 -6.97 -0.66
C THR A 40 -5.52 -6.05 -1.62
N GLY A 41 -5.07 -4.82 -1.81
CA GLY A 41 -5.69 -3.91 -2.74
C GLY A 41 -4.88 -2.65 -2.95
N VAL A 42 -5.05 -2.01 -4.09
CA VAL A 42 -4.35 -0.76 -4.45
C VAL A 42 -5.35 0.15 -5.16
N THR A 43 -5.46 1.38 -4.69
CA THR A 43 -6.41 2.35 -5.25
C THR A 43 -5.76 3.73 -5.34
N ALA A 44 -5.94 4.40 -6.47
CA ALA A 44 -5.52 5.79 -6.60
C ALA A 44 -6.39 6.68 -5.71
N VAL A 45 -5.78 7.69 -5.11
CA VAL A 45 -6.49 8.65 -4.25
C VAL A 45 -6.52 10.00 -4.98
N PHE A 46 -7.72 10.53 -5.15
CA PHE A 46 -7.94 11.82 -5.78
C PHE A 46 -8.46 12.79 -4.71
N ASP A 47 -7.71 13.83 -4.48
CA ASP A 47 -8.08 14.86 -3.51
C ASP A 47 -8.80 16.03 -4.20
#